data_0fd230a0b096123cd9dee74c1e70da42
#
_entry.id   0fd230a0b096123cd9dee74c1e70da42
#
_cell.length_a   1.000
_cell.length_b   1.000
_cell.length_c   1.000
_cell.angle_alpha   90.00
_cell.angle_beta   90.00
_cell.angle_gamma   90.00
#
_symmetry.space_group_name_H-M   'P 1'
#
loop_
_entity.id
_entity.type
_entity.pdbx_description
1 polymer ?
#
loop_
_entity_poly.entity_id
_entity_poly.type
_entity_poly.pdbx_seq_one_letter_code
_entity_poly.pdbx_strand_id
1 'polypeptide(L)'
;MGYNPANFAYHVGTGPWVPGYAVSYSISFFDATTGRESRLSRWWGPKTDPKQLYGGFGLIRIPVDPTGQAKARRIWRRFEGETARRIHEIPDNVTTSYQDDVL
;
A
#
# COMPACT_ATOMS: atom_id res chain seq x y z
N MET A 1 -8.77 -8.46 -12.14
CA MET A 1 -7.81 -7.44 -12.57
C MET A 1 -6.56 -7.56 -11.73
N GLY A 2 -5.44 -7.63 -12.39
CA GLY A 2 -4.18 -7.66 -11.68
C GLY A 2 -3.44 -6.35 -11.83
N TYR A 3 -2.76 -5.93 -10.81
CA TYR A 3 -1.66 -5.02 -10.97
C TYR A 3 -0.37 -5.81 -10.82
N ASN A 4 0.71 -5.27 -11.33
CA ASN A 4 1.99 -5.98 -11.31
C ASN A 4 2.70 -5.69 -9.99
N PRO A 5 2.74 -6.64 -9.05
CA PRO A 5 3.35 -6.38 -7.75
C PRO A 5 4.86 -6.13 -7.83
N ALA A 6 5.53 -6.55 -8.90
CA ALA A 6 6.96 -6.31 -9.04
C ALA A 6 7.31 -4.83 -9.18
N ASN A 7 6.34 -4.00 -9.61
CA ASN A 7 6.55 -2.58 -9.85
C ASN A 7 5.75 -1.70 -8.90
N PHE A 8 5.26 -2.27 -7.80
CA PHE A 8 4.34 -1.56 -6.91
C PHE A 8 5.05 -0.68 -5.90
N ALA A 9 6.20 -1.12 -5.40
CA ALA A 9 6.87 -0.43 -4.30
C ALA A 9 8.38 -0.57 -4.37
N TYR A 10 9.06 0.38 -3.77
CA TYR A 10 10.52 0.37 -3.68
C TYR A 10 10.94 0.87 -2.30
N HIS A 11 12.10 0.42 -1.85
CA HIS A 11 12.67 0.84 -0.58
C HIS A 11 13.11 2.30 -0.64
N VAL A 12 12.82 3.02 0.43
CA VAL A 12 13.30 4.39 0.65
C VAL A 12 14.22 4.36 1.85
N GLY A 13 15.44 4.89 1.68
CA GLY A 13 16.48 4.83 2.71
C GLY A 13 16.27 5.74 3.91
N THR A 14 15.19 6.55 3.91
CA THR A 14 14.84 7.42 5.01
C THR A 14 13.46 7.06 5.51
N GLY A 15 13.29 6.99 6.81
CA GLY A 15 12.01 6.64 7.40
C GLY A 15 12.20 5.99 8.76
N PRO A 16 11.09 5.74 9.48
CA PRO A 16 11.17 5.33 10.88
C PRO A 16 11.28 3.81 11.08
N TRP A 17 11.22 3.00 10.04
CA TRP A 17 11.17 1.54 10.20
C TRP A 17 12.55 1.02 10.57
N VAL A 18 12.58 0.15 11.58
CA VAL A 18 13.82 -0.47 12.03
C VAL A 18 14.28 -1.53 11.02
N PRO A 19 15.59 -1.81 10.94
CA PRO A 19 16.10 -2.85 10.06
C PRO A 19 15.47 -4.22 10.33
N GLY A 20 15.40 -5.04 9.28
CA GLY A 20 14.92 -6.42 9.40
C GLY A 20 13.42 -6.59 9.17
N TYR A 21 12.71 -5.53 8.83
CA TYR A 21 11.28 -5.63 8.53
C TYR A 21 11.04 -6.44 7.25
N ALA A 22 9.87 -7.06 7.20
CA ALA A 22 9.33 -7.65 5.96
C ALA A 22 7.90 -7.15 5.82
N VAL A 23 7.59 -6.49 4.71
CA VAL A 23 6.35 -5.74 4.56
C VAL A 23 5.59 -6.17 3.33
N SER A 24 4.27 -6.22 3.44
CA SER A 24 3.36 -6.49 2.32
C SER A 24 2.29 -5.41 2.27
N TYR A 25 1.78 -5.15 1.06
CA TYR A 25 0.76 -4.13 0.82
C TYR A 25 -0.41 -4.71 0.05
N SER A 26 -1.58 -4.14 0.30
CA SER A 26 -2.79 -4.41 -0.45
C SER A 26 -3.62 -3.13 -0.55
N ILE A 27 -4.47 -3.07 -1.55
CA ILE A 27 -5.29 -1.89 -1.83
C ILE A 27 -6.76 -2.31 -1.85
N SER A 28 -7.62 -1.48 -1.28
CA SER A 28 -9.06 -1.60 -1.48
C SER A 28 -9.60 -0.30 -2.08
N PHE A 29 -10.69 -0.43 -2.85
CA PHE A 29 -11.44 0.70 -3.37
C PHE A 29 -12.55 1.03 -2.39
N PHE A 30 -12.74 2.31 -2.11
CA PHE A 30 -13.69 2.74 -1.12
C PHE A 30 -14.57 3.85 -1.69
N ASP A 31 -15.88 3.71 -1.50
CA ASP A 31 -16.85 4.72 -1.84
C ASP A 31 -17.42 5.31 -0.56
N ALA A 32 -16.97 6.51 -0.22
CA ALA A 32 -17.40 7.18 1.01
C ALA A 32 -18.88 7.55 0.99
N THR A 33 -19.48 7.73 -0.19
CA THR A 33 -20.89 8.08 -0.31
C THR A 33 -21.78 6.94 0.15
N THR A 34 -21.43 5.71 -0.21
CA THR A 34 -22.23 4.53 0.14
C THR A 34 -21.65 3.74 1.31
N GLY A 35 -20.40 4.01 1.68
CA GLY A 35 -19.69 3.24 2.68
C GLY A 35 -19.19 1.88 2.18
N ARG A 36 -19.31 1.61 0.90
CA ARG A 36 -18.88 0.33 0.33
C ARG A 36 -17.39 0.29 0.14
N GLU A 37 -16.81 -0.87 0.45
CA GLU A 37 -15.39 -1.12 0.25
C GLU A 37 -15.23 -2.43 -0.51
N SER A 38 -14.34 -2.45 -1.49
CA SER A 38 -14.04 -3.67 -2.24
C SER A 38 -13.24 -4.63 -1.38
N ARG A 39 -13.11 -5.87 -1.86
CA ARG A 39 -12.13 -6.80 -1.30
C ARG A 39 -10.74 -6.21 -1.46
N LEU A 40 -9.83 -6.64 -0.58
CA LEU A 40 -8.43 -6.32 -0.74
C LEU A 40 -7.91 -6.90 -2.04
N SER A 41 -7.03 -6.16 -2.69
CA SER A 41 -6.29 -6.67 -3.83
C SER A 41 -5.36 -7.79 -3.38
N ARG A 42 -4.76 -8.50 -4.36
CA ARG A 42 -3.68 -9.43 -4.07
C ARG A 42 -2.60 -8.68 -3.29
N TRP A 43 -2.04 -9.34 -2.27
CA TRP A 43 -0.95 -8.76 -1.50
C TRP A 43 0.32 -8.72 -2.33
N TRP A 44 0.97 -7.57 -2.33
CA TRP A 44 2.32 -7.42 -2.85
C TRP A 44 3.31 -7.63 -1.70
N GLY A 45 4.35 -8.40 -1.94
CA GLY A 45 5.35 -8.71 -0.92
C GLY A 45 5.24 -10.15 -0.43
N PRO A 46 5.87 -10.49 0.68
CA PRO A 46 6.65 -9.60 1.56
C PRO A 46 7.95 -9.15 0.93
N LYS A 47 8.39 -7.96 1.31
CA LYS A 47 9.64 -7.38 0.83
C LYS A 47 10.43 -6.86 2.01
N THR A 48 11.73 -7.11 2.00
CA THR A 48 12.65 -6.62 3.01
C THR A 48 13.59 -5.59 2.39
N ASP A 49 14.19 -4.77 3.24
CA ASP A 49 15.32 -3.97 2.81
C ASP A 49 16.54 -4.88 2.73
N PRO A 50 17.12 -5.06 1.53
CA PRO A 50 18.27 -5.95 1.37
C PRO A 50 19.52 -5.48 2.13
N LYS A 51 19.58 -4.20 2.48
CA LYS A 51 20.71 -3.64 3.22
C LYS A 51 20.48 -3.59 4.72
N GLN A 52 19.28 -4.00 5.18
CA GLN A 52 18.95 -4.01 6.60
C GLN A 52 19.07 -2.63 7.24
N LEU A 53 18.66 -1.59 6.52
CA LEU A 53 18.73 -0.21 6.99
C LEU A 53 17.37 0.26 7.48
N TYR A 54 17.36 1.37 8.23
CA TYR A 54 16.13 2.08 8.52
C TYR A 54 15.50 2.54 7.22
N GLY A 55 14.18 2.64 7.20
CA GLY A 55 13.56 3.11 5.97
C GLY A 55 12.05 3.12 6.01
N GLY A 56 11.50 3.24 4.85
CA GLY A 56 10.10 3.15 4.52
C GLY A 56 9.99 2.65 3.09
N PHE A 57 8.81 2.71 2.50
CA PHE A 57 8.64 2.31 1.12
C PHE A 57 7.88 3.37 0.35
N GLY A 58 8.33 3.61 -0.88
CA GLY A 58 7.56 4.38 -1.84
C GLY A 58 6.67 3.44 -2.65
N LEU A 59 5.38 3.69 -2.64
CA LEU A 59 4.42 2.95 -3.44
C LEU A 59 4.18 3.71 -4.74
N ILE A 60 4.19 2.99 -5.85
CA ILE A 60 3.93 3.56 -7.19
C ILE A 60 2.93 2.67 -7.91
N ARG A 61 2.35 3.20 -8.96
CA ARG A 61 1.36 2.48 -9.78
C ARG A 61 0.22 1.93 -8.93
N ILE A 62 -0.19 2.69 -7.92
CA ILE A 62 -1.32 2.30 -7.08
C ILE A 62 -2.55 2.23 -8.00
N PRO A 63 -3.27 1.09 -8.00
CA PRO A 63 -4.38 0.93 -8.93
C PRO A 63 -5.50 1.93 -8.65
N VAL A 64 -6.14 2.36 -9.73
CA VAL A 64 -7.35 3.18 -9.67
C VAL A 64 -8.54 2.34 -10.09
N ASP A 65 -9.73 2.73 -9.64
CA ASP A 65 -10.96 2.05 -10.04
C ASP A 65 -11.30 2.48 -11.47
N PRO A 66 -11.22 1.57 -12.45
CA PRO A 66 -11.49 1.95 -13.84
C PRO A 66 -12.96 2.30 -14.11
N THR A 67 -13.86 1.89 -13.23
CA THR A 67 -15.29 2.24 -13.37
C THR A 67 -15.57 3.65 -12.88
N GLY A 68 -14.65 4.25 -12.10
CA GLY A 68 -14.84 5.58 -11.54
C GLY A 68 -15.83 5.63 -10.37
N GLN A 69 -16.33 4.51 -9.91
CA GLN A 69 -17.31 4.49 -8.81
C GLN A 69 -16.66 4.77 -7.46
N ALA A 70 -15.46 4.28 -7.25
CA ALA A 70 -14.75 4.54 -6.02
C ALA A 70 -14.21 5.96 -6.02
N LYS A 71 -14.40 6.67 -4.91
CA LYS A 71 -13.89 8.03 -4.73
C LYS A 71 -12.63 8.08 -3.89
N ALA A 72 -12.24 6.95 -3.33
CA ALA A 72 -11.04 6.84 -2.50
C ALA A 72 -10.45 5.44 -2.62
N ARG A 73 -9.22 5.32 -2.19
CA ARG A 73 -8.56 4.01 -2.12
C ARG A 73 -7.86 3.93 -0.78
N ARG A 74 -7.89 2.75 -0.18
CA ARG A 74 -7.28 2.51 1.11
C ARG A 74 -6.07 1.62 0.94
N ILE A 75 -4.98 2.00 1.61
CA ILE A 75 -3.73 1.25 1.59
C ILE A 75 -3.64 0.46 2.87
N TRP A 76 -3.45 -0.85 2.73
CA TRP A 76 -3.31 -1.78 3.84
C TRP A 76 -1.89 -2.30 3.86
N ARG A 77 -1.34 -2.43 5.04
CA ARG A 77 0.02 -2.91 5.23
C ARG A 77 0.05 -4.01 6.28
N ARG A 78 0.93 -4.97 6.06
CA ARG A 78 1.16 -6.04 7.02
C ARG A 78 2.66 -6.29 7.11
N PHE A 79 3.23 -6.12 8.31
CA PHE A 79 4.55 -6.65 8.58
C PHE A 79 4.43 -8.14 8.86
N GLU A 80 5.49 -8.89 8.53
CA GLU A 80 5.50 -10.34 8.74
C GLU A 80 5.22 -10.65 10.21
N GLY A 81 4.29 -11.57 10.43
CA GLY A 81 3.89 -11.95 11.78
C GLY A 81 2.86 -11.02 12.41
N GLU A 82 2.45 -9.96 11.74
CA GLU A 82 1.49 -9.01 12.28
C GLU A 82 0.18 -9.04 11.51
N THR A 83 -0.85 -8.51 12.15
CA THR A 83 -2.15 -8.33 11.52
C THR A 83 -2.11 -7.17 10.54
N ALA A 84 -2.78 -7.33 9.41
CA ALA A 84 -2.94 -6.25 8.45
C ALA A 84 -3.68 -5.08 9.08
N ARG A 85 -3.25 -3.86 8.74
CA ARG A 85 -3.96 -2.66 9.16
C ARG A 85 -3.98 -1.65 8.03
N ARG A 86 -5.01 -0.79 8.03
CA ARG A 86 -5.08 0.31 7.10
C ARG A 86 -4.16 1.42 7.58
N ILE A 87 -3.28 1.87 6.69
CA ILE A 87 -2.29 2.90 7.04
C ILE A 87 -2.60 4.25 6.42
N HIS A 88 -3.40 4.28 5.35
CA HIS A 88 -3.65 5.53 4.64
C HIS A 88 -4.89 5.39 3.76
N GLU A 89 -5.60 6.49 3.58
CA GLU A 89 -6.67 6.60 2.60
C GLU A 89 -6.32 7.69 1.61
N ILE A 90 -6.27 7.33 0.33
CA ILE A 90 -6.07 8.29 -0.76
C ILE A 90 -7.46 8.82 -1.10
N PRO A 91 -7.74 10.13 -0.92
CA PRO A 91 -9.10 10.66 -1.02
C PRO A 91 -9.55 10.95 -2.45
N ASP A 92 -8.94 10.29 -3.44
CA ASP A 92 -9.30 10.46 -4.84
C ASP A 92 -9.09 9.13 -5.58
N ASN A 93 -9.41 9.13 -6.87
CA ASN A 93 -9.24 7.96 -7.74
C ASN A 93 -8.24 8.24 -8.86
N VAL A 94 -7.27 9.10 -8.62
CA VAL A 94 -6.28 9.46 -9.64
C VAL A 94 -4.84 9.39 -9.14
N THR A 95 -4.59 9.63 -7.86
CA THR A 95 -3.24 9.58 -7.28
C THR A 95 -2.72 8.16 -7.32
N THR A 96 -1.49 7.97 -7.80
CA THR A 96 -0.92 6.63 -8.00
C THR A 96 0.37 6.41 -7.22
N SER A 97 0.73 7.34 -6.34
CA SER A 97 1.94 7.19 -5.53
C SER A 97 1.69 7.62 -4.09
N TYR A 98 2.43 7.03 -3.18
CA TYR A 98 2.37 7.36 -1.76
C TYR A 98 3.65 6.86 -1.10
N GLN A 99 4.25 7.66 -0.24
CA GLN A 99 5.40 7.23 0.54
C GLN A 99 4.94 6.76 1.91
N ASP A 100 5.19 5.50 2.23
CA ASP A 100 4.82 4.91 3.51
C ASP A 100 5.99 5.03 4.48
N ASP A 101 5.85 5.96 5.40
CA ASP A 101 6.74 6.09 6.54
C ASP A 101 5.96 6.04 7.87
N VAL A 102 4.79 5.43 7.84
CA VAL A 102 3.92 5.29 9.00
C VAL A 102 4.47 4.21 9.93
N LEU A 103 4.55 4.53 11.20
CA LEU A 103 4.95 3.57 12.22
C LEU A 103 3.84 2.57 12.56
#